data_2d6891b6850cb6920987aa123bbe0029
#
_entry.id   2d6891b6850cb6920987aa123bbe0029
#
_cell.length_a   1.000
_cell.length_b   1.000
_cell.length_c   1.000
_cell.angle_alpha   90.00
_cell.angle_beta   90.00
_cell.angle_gamma   90.00
#
_symmetry.space_group_name_H-M   'P 1'
#
loop_
_entity.id
_entity.type
_entity.pdbx_description
1 polymer ?
#
loop_
_entity_poly.entity_id
_entity_poly.type
_entity_poly.pdbx_seq_one_letter_code
_entity_poly.pdbx_strand_id
1 'polypeptide(L)'
;MVQVSKVNCSGKVRKCRLHDLLREIILQKMKDLSFCHTLSKRESSFEGFTRHMSIDGVSYDVLKRFENTHIHSLLFFNLDELPKSFMSTLFANFKLLKVMDFEDTPLDHIPEDMCSFFYLRYLSLRNTKVKMLPKSIGKLQNLETLDLKQSLVSNIPIEINKLCKL
;
A
#
# COMPACT_ATOMS: atom_id res chain seq x y z
N MET A 1 -24.49 4.03 9.57
CA MET A 1 -24.66 5.10 8.57
C MET A 1 -23.27 5.55 8.11
N VAL A 2 -23.07 5.73 6.81
CA VAL A 2 -21.82 6.22 6.24
C VAL A 2 -21.95 7.73 6.04
N GLN A 3 -20.99 8.51 6.56
CA GLN A 3 -20.95 9.95 6.39
C GLN A 3 -19.84 10.32 5.39
N VAL A 4 -20.15 11.18 4.44
CA VAL A 4 -19.14 11.75 3.55
C VAL A 4 -18.34 12.80 4.32
N SER A 5 -17.03 12.60 4.42
CA SER A 5 -16.12 13.50 5.13
C SER A 5 -15.33 14.42 4.20
N LYS A 6 -15.18 14.04 2.94
CA LYS A 6 -14.47 14.86 1.93
C LYS A 6 -14.99 14.59 0.53
N VAL A 7 -15.24 15.65 -0.23
CA VAL A 7 -15.55 15.62 -1.67
C VAL A 7 -14.46 16.36 -2.44
N ASN A 8 -14.29 16.05 -3.72
CA ASN A 8 -13.43 16.82 -4.62
C ASN A 8 -14.19 18.03 -5.20
N CYS A 9 -13.50 18.86 -5.98
CA CYS A 9 -14.07 20.05 -6.65
C CYS A 9 -15.20 19.70 -7.65
N SER A 10 -15.30 18.46 -8.11
CA SER A 10 -16.36 17.95 -8.98
C SER A 10 -17.50 17.24 -8.21
N GLY A 11 -17.56 17.38 -6.88
CA GLY A 11 -18.61 16.79 -6.04
C GLY A 11 -18.49 15.29 -5.80
N LYS A 12 -17.46 14.60 -6.32
CA LYS A 12 -17.27 13.18 -6.07
C LYS A 12 -16.72 12.93 -4.66
N VAL A 13 -17.29 11.94 -3.98
CA VAL A 13 -16.87 11.53 -2.64
C VAL A 13 -15.41 11.04 -2.68
N ARG A 14 -14.58 11.59 -1.80
CA ARG A 14 -13.18 11.19 -1.63
C ARG A 14 -12.92 10.43 -0.36
N LYS A 15 -13.53 10.87 0.73
CA LYS A 15 -13.43 10.20 2.03
C LYS A 15 -14.81 10.10 2.64
N CYS A 16 -15.08 8.95 3.23
CA CYS A 16 -16.28 8.74 4.03
C CYS A 16 -15.87 8.24 5.41
N ARG A 17 -16.70 8.50 6.39
CA ARG A 17 -16.54 8.06 7.76
C ARG A 17 -17.68 7.12 8.11
N LEU A 18 -17.35 6.00 8.71
CA LEU A 18 -18.32 5.09 9.30
C LEU A 18 -18.64 5.53 10.73
N HIS A 19 -19.88 5.31 11.15
CA HIS A 19 -20.25 5.43 12.56
C HIS A 19 -19.43 4.43 13.38
N ASP A 20 -18.99 4.84 14.57
CA ASP A 20 -18.01 4.06 15.36
C ASP A 20 -18.50 2.63 15.64
N LEU A 21 -19.77 2.44 15.98
CA LEU A 21 -20.35 1.12 16.18
C LEU A 21 -20.27 0.24 14.92
N LEU A 22 -20.58 0.80 13.75
CA LEU A 22 -20.47 0.07 12.47
C LEU A 22 -19.01 -0.27 12.15
N ARG A 23 -18.10 0.64 12.44
CA ARG A 23 -16.67 0.42 12.28
C ARG A 23 -16.20 -0.76 13.12
N GLU A 24 -16.60 -0.84 14.38
CA GLU A 24 -16.24 -1.95 15.27
C GLU A 24 -16.79 -3.28 14.75
N ILE A 25 -18.07 -3.32 14.36
CA ILE A 25 -18.70 -4.53 13.80
C ILE A 25 -17.96 -4.99 12.53
N ILE A 26 -17.63 -4.06 11.64
CA ILE A 26 -16.90 -4.38 10.40
C ILE A 26 -15.51 -4.93 10.73
N LEU A 27 -14.76 -4.28 11.63
CA LEU A 27 -13.43 -4.74 12.03
C LEU A 27 -13.48 -6.14 12.65
N GLN A 28 -14.48 -6.41 13.50
CA GLN A 28 -14.68 -7.74 14.08
C GLN A 28 -14.98 -8.77 12.98
N LYS A 29 -15.89 -8.48 12.06
CA LYS A 29 -16.20 -9.36 10.93
C LYS A 29 -15.01 -9.61 10.01
N MET A 30 -14.17 -8.60 9.77
CA MET A 30 -12.95 -8.75 8.97
C MET A 30 -11.97 -9.72 9.63
N LYS A 31 -11.85 -9.67 10.97
CA LYS A 31 -11.05 -10.63 11.75
C LYS A 31 -11.65 -12.03 11.68
N ASP A 32 -12.94 -12.19 11.97
CA ASP A 32 -13.64 -13.48 11.96
C ASP A 32 -13.53 -14.21 10.61
N LEU A 33 -13.57 -13.46 9.52
CA LEU A 33 -13.49 -13.99 8.17
C LEU A 33 -12.05 -14.08 7.64
N SER A 34 -11.06 -13.70 8.41
CA SER A 34 -9.65 -13.58 7.97
C SER A 34 -9.51 -12.81 6.64
N PHE A 35 -10.40 -11.85 6.41
CA PHE A 35 -10.44 -11.08 5.16
C PHE A 35 -9.36 -10.03 5.11
N CYS A 36 -9.23 -9.25 6.19
CA CYS A 36 -8.22 -8.20 6.32
C CYS A 36 -7.70 -8.16 7.75
N HIS A 37 -6.41 -7.99 7.89
CA HIS A 37 -5.76 -7.78 9.16
C HIS A 37 -5.18 -6.38 9.25
N THR A 38 -5.40 -5.71 10.37
CA THR A 38 -4.79 -4.40 10.65
C THR A 38 -3.71 -4.58 11.70
N LEU A 39 -2.46 -4.35 11.29
CA LEU A 39 -1.34 -4.26 12.22
C LEU A 39 -1.29 -2.86 12.80
N SER A 40 -1.37 -2.77 14.11
CA SER A 40 -1.24 -1.52 14.86
C SER A 40 -0.12 -1.62 15.90
N LYS A 41 0.29 -0.48 16.47
CA LYS A 41 1.35 -0.43 17.52
C LYS A 41 1.08 -1.36 18.71
N ARG A 42 -0.16 -1.82 18.91
CA ARG A 42 -0.56 -2.69 20.02
C ARG A 42 -0.47 -4.18 19.69
N GLU A 43 -0.39 -4.54 18.40
CA GLU A 43 -0.35 -5.93 17.95
C GLU A 43 1.04 -6.26 17.42
N SER A 44 1.78 -7.10 18.15
CA SER A 44 3.19 -7.43 17.83
C SER A 44 3.36 -8.72 17.01
N SER A 45 2.29 -9.48 16.82
CA SER A 45 2.33 -10.73 16.06
C SER A 45 1.00 -11.00 15.36
N PHE A 46 1.07 -11.65 14.22
CA PHE A 46 -0.09 -12.14 13.48
C PHE A 46 0.12 -13.61 13.17
N GLU A 47 -0.77 -14.45 13.70
CA GLU A 47 -0.85 -15.86 13.37
C GLU A 47 -2.14 -16.11 12.62
N GLY A 48 -2.08 -16.12 11.29
CA GLY A 48 -3.27 -16.37 10.48
C GLY A 48 -3.04 -16.20 8.98
N PHE A 49 -4.03 -16.66 8.20
CA PHE A 49 -4.06 -16.47 6.75
C PHE A 49 -4.92 -15.25 6.43
N THR A 50 -4.32 -14.18 5.93
CA THR A 50 -5.05 -13.05 5.37
C THR A 50 -4.54 -12.69 3.99
N ARG A 51 -5.42 -12.19 3.13
CA ARG A 51 -5.03 -11.69 1.79
C ARG A 51 -4.84 -10.19 1.76
N HIS A 52 -5.39 -9.48 2.71
CA HIS A 52 -5.34 -8.02 2.78
C HIS A 52 -4.77 -7.60 4.14
N MET A 53 -3.81 -6.71 4.12
CA MET A 53 -3.18 -6.20 5.32
C MET A 53 -3.12 -4.69 5.28
N SER A 54 -3.53 -4.05 6.35
CA SER A 54 -3.28 -2.65 6.59
C SER A 54 -2.27 -2.48 7.74
N ILE A 55 -1.38 -1.52 7.58
CA ILE A 55 -0.27 -1.25 8.50
C ILE A 55 -0.47 0.17 9.01
N ASP A 56 -0.77 0.32 10.29
CA ASP A 56 -1.09 1.59 10.92
C ASP A 56 -0.08 1.94 12.02
N GLY A 57 0.85 2.82 11.71
CA GLY A 57 1.84 3.35 12.65
C GLY A 57 2.77 2.30 13.28
N VAL A 58 2.97 1.15 12.63
CA VAL A 58 3.74 0.03 13.16
C VAL A 58 5.24 0.24 12.94
N SER A 59 6.04 -0.22 13.91
CA SER A 59 7.49 -0.26 13.78
C SER A 59 7.92 -1.25 12.70
N TYR A 60 8.96 -0.89 11.95
CA TYR A 60 9.58 -1.72 10.91
C TYR A 60 9.97 -3.13 11.37
N ASP A 61 10.38 -3.30 12.63
CA ASP A 61 10.80 -4.60 13.15
C ASP A 61 9.66 -5.63 13.21
N VAL A 62 8.42 -5.16 13.29
CA VAL A 62 7.25 -6.04 13.22
C VAL A 62 7.13 -6.63 11.82
N LEU A 63 7.36 -5.84 10.77
CA LEU A 63 7.25 -6.29 9.38
C LEU A 63 8.31 -7.33 8.98
N LYS A 64 9.48 -7.31 9.61
CA LYS A 64 10.53 -8.33 9.40
C LYS A 64 10.10 -9.73 9.80
N ARG A 65 9.17 -9.85 10.75
CA ARG A 65 8.69 -11.13 11.28
C ARG A 65 7.63 -11.79 10.43
N PHE A 66 7.14 -11.08 9.41
CA PHE A 66 6.10 -11.62 8.53
C PHE A 66 6.72 -12.40 7.38
N GLU A 67 6.72 -13.70 7.49
CA GLU A 67 6.97 -14.64 6.41
C GLU A 67 5.65 -15.05 5.74
N ASN A 68 4.87 -14.09 5.27
CA ASN A 68 3.56 -14.40 4.71
C ASN A 68 3.50 -14.15 3.21
N THR A 69 3.55 -15.22 2.46
CA THR A 69 3.54 -15.23 0.99
C THR A 69 2.15 -15.03 0.37
N HIS A 70 1.07 -15.05 1.15
CA HIS A 70 -0.32 -15.05 0.63
C HIS A 70 -0.98 -13.67 0.58
N ILE A 71 -0.30 -12.62 1.02
CA ILE A 71 -0.84 -11.26 1.02
C ILE A 71 -0.89 -10.70 -0.39
N HIS A 72 -2.07 -10.23 -0.79
CA HIS A 72 -2.32 -9.61 -2.09
C HIS A 72 -2.42 -8.09 -2.02
N SER A 73 -2.75 -7.52 -0.86
CA SER A 73 -2.90 -6.07 -0.70
C SER A 73 -2.21 -5.60 0.56
N LEU A 74 -1.39 -4.56 0.41
CA LEU A 74 -0.78 -3.82 1.50
C LEU A 74 -1.18 -2.36 1.42
N LEU A 75 -1.71 -1.85 2.53
CA LEU A 75 -2.13 -0.47 2.71
C LEU A 75 -1.37 0.10 3.90
N PHE A 76 -0.74 1.25 3.73
CA PHE A 76 0.07 1.88 4.77
C PHE A 76 -0.61 3.14 5.29
N PHE A 77 -0.65 3.29 6.62
CA PHE A 77 -1.26 4.44 7.29
C PHE A 77 -0.37 4.94 8.43
N ASN A 78 -0.34 6.25 8.64
CA ASN A 78 0.29 6.90 9.80
C ASN A 78 1.71 6.42 10.10
N LEU A 79 2.52 6.21 9.05
CA LEU A 79 3.93 5.86 9.22
C LEU A 79 4.74 7.14 9.41
N ASP A 80 5.45 7.24 10.52
CA ASP A 80 6.31 8.38 10.83
C ASP A 80 7.64 8.30 10.06
N GLU A 81 8.17 7.06 9.89
CA GLU A 81 9.44 6.79 9.21
C GLU A 81 9.37 5.50 8.39
N LEU A 82 10.09 5.48 7.28
CA LEU A 82 10.32 4.30 6.45
C LEU A 82 11.83 4.06 6.29
N PRO A 83 12.40 3.06 6.96
CA PRO A 83 13.81 2.71 6.78
C PRO A 83 14.12 2.31 5.34
N LYS A 84 15.31 2.62 4.85
CA LYS A 84 15.73 2.25 3.48
C LYS A 84 15.63 0.74 3.21
N SER A 85 15.86 -0.09 4.23
CA SER A 85 15.70 -1.55 4.16
C SER A 85 14.25 -2.04 4.12
N PHE A 86 13.27 -1.17 4.34
CA PHE A 86 11.85 -1.51 4.34
C PHE A 86 11.40 -2.12 3.00
N MET A 87 11.76 -1.47 1.91
CA MET A 87 11.38 -1.94 0.58
C MET A 87 12.00 -3.31 0.26
N SER A 88 13.27 -3.54 0.62
CA SER A 88 13.91 -4.85 0.42
C SER A 88 13.23 -5.96 1.22
N THR A 89 12.74 -5.67 2.42
CA THR A 89 11.95 -6.62 3.22
C THR A 89 10.61 -6.93 2.56
N LEU A 90 9.93 -5.92 1.99
CA LEU A 90 8.70 -6.13 1.23
C LEU A 90 8.93 -7.04 0.02
N PHE A 91 10.00 -6.81 -0.73
CA PHE A 91 10.35 -7.63 -1.91
C PHE A 91 10.65 -9.08 -1.57
N ALA A 92 11.29 -9.32 -0.41
CA ALA A 92 11.61 -10.68 0.03
C ALA A 92 10.34 -11.46 0.42
N ASN A 93 9.43 -10.82 1.15
CA ASN A 93 8.36 -11.52 1.87
C ASN A 93 7.01 -11.54 1.13
N PHE A 94 6.71 -10.56 0.25
CA PHE A 94 5.36 -10.37 -0.30
C PHE A 94 5.32 -10.46 -1.83
N LYS A 95 5.62 -11.60 -2.40
CA LYS A 95 5.75 -11.78 -3.87
C LYS A 95 4.42 -11.80 -4.63
N LEU A 96 3.29 -12.04 -3.96
CA LEU A 96 1.96 -12.14 -4.58
C LEU A 96 1.16 -10.84 -4.54
N LEU A 97 1.81 -9.71 -4.20
CA LEU A 97 1.14 -8.41 -4.10
C LEU A 97 0.51 -7.99 -5.43
N LYS A 98 -0.74 -7.57 -5.34
CA LYS A 98 -1.55 -6.99 -6.41
C LYS A 98 -1.85 -5.52 -6.17
N VAL A 99 -1.95 -5.12 -4.91
CA VAL A 99 -2.27 -3.76 -4.49
C VAL A 99 -1.25 -3.29 -3.47
N MET A 100 -0.67 -2.12 -3.71
CA MET A 100 0.26 -1.46 -2.81
C MET A 100 -0.08 0.02 -2.74
N ASP A 101 -0.44 0.49 -1.56
CA ASP A 101 -0.83 1.87 -1.33
C ASP A 101 0.05 2.53 -0.28
N PHE A 102 0.84 3.51 -0.71
CA PHE A 102 1.72 4.34 0.11
C PHE A 102 1.17 5.76 0.29
N GLU A 103 -0.14 5.98 0.08
CA GLU A 103 -0.71 7.32 0.24
C GLU A 103 -0.37 7.90 1.62
N ASP A 104 0.06 9.17 1.63
CA ASP A 104 0.39 9.91 2.86
C ASP A 104 1.57 9.32 3.68
N THR A 105 2.44 8.48 3.08
CA THR A 105 3.63 7.96 3.77
C THR A 105 4.89 8.79 3.47
N PRO A 106 5.91 8.75 4.35
CA PRO A 106 7.17 9.47 4.15
C PRO A 106 8.12 8.80 3.14
N LEU A 107 7.61 7.97 2.23
CA LEU A 107 8.40 7.29 1.21
C LEU A 107 9.11 8.31 0.32
N ASP A 108 10.42 8.22 0.20
CA ASP A 108 11.26 9.15 -0.56
C ASP A 108 11.89 8.54 -1.83
N HIS A 109 11.99 7.23 -1.89
CA HIS A 109 12.56 6.53 -3.04
C HIS A 109 11.94 5.14 -3.24
N ILE A 110 12.00 4.66 -4.48
CA ILE A 110 11.62 3.31 -4.88
C ILE A 110 12.85 2.64 -5.47
N PRO A 111 13.27 1.49 -4.94
CA PRO A 111 14.44 0.77 -5.44
C PRO A 111 14.16 0.04 -6.77
N GLU A 112 15.23 -0.25 -7.50
CA GLU A 112 15.15 -0.99 -8.78
C GLU A 112 14.58 -2.41 -8.63
N ASP A 113 14.69 -3.02 -7.44
CA ASP A 113 14.17 -4.37 -7.16
C ASP A 113 12.64 -4.47 -7.18
N MET A 114 11.95 -3.33 -7.31
CA MET A 114 10.49 -3.27 -7.47
C MET A 114 9.98 -4.15 -8.62
N CYS A 115 10.80 -4.46 -9.60
CA CYS A 115 10.47 -5.35 -10.70
C CYS A 115 10.08 -6.78 -10.28
N SER A 116 10.36 -7.17 -9.04
CA SER A 116 9.97 -8.48 -8.49
C SER A 116 8.46 -8.65 -8.24
N PHE A 117 7.70 -7.55 -8.23
CA PHE A 117 6.24 -7.58 -8.04
C PHE A 117 5.48 -7.82 -9.36
N PHE A 118 5.65 -8.98 -9.96
CA PHE A 118 5.04 -9.33 -11.25
C PHE A 118 3.50 -9.25 -11.26
N TYR A 119 2.85 -9.43 -10.11
CA TYR A 119 1.40 -9.43 -9.99
C TYR A 119 0.81 -8.07 -9.65
N LEU A 120 1.65 -7.03 -9.47
CA LEU A 120 1.18 -5.71 -9.05
C LEU A 120 0.29 -5.08 -10.13
N ARG A 121 -0.92 -4.67 -9.71
CA ARG A 121 -1.93 -4.02 -10.56
C ARG A 121 -2.18 -2.58 -10.15
N TYR A 122 -2.08 -2.28 -8.88
CA TYR A 122 -2.31 -0.96 -8.33
C TYR A 122 -1.12 -0.52 -7.48
N LEU A 123 -0.58 0.65 -7.80
CA LEU A 123 0.46 1.31 -7.02
C LEU A 123 0.07 2.76 -6.78
N SER A 124 -0.08 3.13 -5.52
CA SER A 124 -0.27 4.52 -5.12
C SER A 124 0.98 5.05 -4.43
N LEU A 125 1.49 6.15 -4.95
CA LEU A 125 2.56 6.98 -4.40
C LEU A 125 2.03 8.39 -4.10
N ARG A 126 0.72 8.49 -3.90
CA ARG A 126 0.05 9.77 -3.66
C ARG A 126 0.59 10.44 -2.40
N ASN A 127 0.87 11.73 -2.50
CA ASN A 127 1.37 12.55 -1.40
C ASN A 127 2.60 11.95 -0.69
N THR A 128 3.52 11.35 -1.47
CA THR A 128 4.81 10.86 -0.99
C THR A 128 5.94 11.81 -1.38
N LYS A 129 7.14 11.58 -0.83
CA LYS A 129 8.34 12.36 -1.14
C LYS A 129 9.15 11.77 -2.30
N VAL A 130 8.62 10.79 -3.02
CA VAL A 130 9.29 10.15 -4.17
C VAL A 130 9.52 11.19 -5.27
N LYS A 131 10.77 11.31 -5.72
CA LYS A 131 11.20 12.29 -6.75
C LYS A 131 11.37 11.65 -8.12
N MET A 132 11.72 10.38 -8.17
CA MET A 132 11.99 9.65 -9.42
C MET A 132 11.43 8.23 -9.34
N LEU A 133 10.92 7.74 -10.46
CA LEU A 133 10.56 6.34 -10.63
C LEU A 133 11.77 5.56 -11.16
N PRO A 134 12.02 4.33 -10.68
CA PRO A 134 13.09 3.49 -11.20
C PRO A 134 12.77 3.04 -12.63
N LYS A 135 13.78 2.77 -13.42
CA LYS A 135 13.61 2.23 -14.80
C LYS A 135 12.94 0.87 -14.78
N SER A 136 13.12 0.11 -13.71
CA SER A 136 12.49 -1.20 -13.50
C SER A 136 10.97 -1.14 -13.44
N ILE A 137 10.34 0.05 -13.28
CA ILE A 137 8.88 0.21 -13.33
C ILE A 137 8.30 -0.39 -14.62
N GLY A 138 9.00 -0.29 -15.75
CA GLY A 138 8.57 -0.87 -17.02
C GLY A 138 8.49 -2.41 -17.05
N LYS A 139 8.91 -3.10 -16.01
CA LYS A 139 8.77 -4.55 -15.86
C LYS A 139 7.47 -4.97 -15.18
N LEU A 140 6.72 -4.03 -14.59
CA LEU A 140 5.44 -4.30 -13.94
C LEU A 140 4.31 -4.47 -14.96
N GLN A 141 4.38 -5.48 -15.79
CA GLN A 141 3.51 -5.70 -16.96
C GLN A 141 2.01 -5.82 -16.63
N ASN A 142 1.68 -6.07 -15.37
CA ASN A 142 0.29 -6.18 -14.90
C ASN A 142 -0.21 -4.90 -14.24
N LEU A 143 0.60 -3.83 -14.20
CA LEU A 143 0.19 -2.57 -13.58
C LEU A 143 -0.92 -1.90 -14.39
N GLU A 144 -2.07 -1.67 -13.75
CA GLU A 144 -3.28 -1.09 -14.33
C GLU A 144 -3.52 0.34 -13.84
N THR A 145 -2.96 0.66 -12.66
CA THR A 145 -3.11 1.99 -12.05
C THR A 145 -1.83 2.41 -11.35
N LEU A 146 -1.35 3.60 -11.70
CA LEU A 146 -0.25 4.29 -11.01
C LEU A 146 -0.73 5.67 -10.57
N ASP A 147 -0.92 5.87 -9.26
CA ASP A 147 -1.30 7.18 -8.71
C ASP A 147 -0.07 7.93 -8.19
N LEU A 148 0.31 9.00 -8.90
CA LEU A 148 1.42 9.89 -8.56
C LEU A 148 0.94 11.25 -8.05
N LYS A 149 -0.35 11.39 -7.77
CA LYS A 149 -0.92 12.68 -7.40
C LYS A 149 -0.27 13.24 -6.13
N GLN A 150 0.17 14.50 -6.19
CA GLN A 150 0.83 15.17 -5.07
C GLN A 150 2.15 14.53 -4.62
N SER A 151 2.73 13.61 -5.40
CA SER A 151 4.12 13.19 -5.21
C SER A 151 5.10 14.25 -5.72
N LEU A 152 6.38 14.07 -5.42
CA LEU A 152 7.46 14.95 -5.91
C LEU A 152 8.07 14.44 -7.24
N VAL A 153 7.45 13.47 -7.90
CA VAL A 153 7.93 12.92 -9.17
C VAL A 153 7.90 14.01 -10.23
N SER A 154 9.08 14.40 -10.72
CA SER A 154 9.26 15.42 -11.75
C SER A 154 9.43 14.82 -13.15
N ASN A 155 10.03 13.63 -13.24
CA ASN A 155 10.30 12.95 -14.49
C ASN A 155 9.82 11.51 -14.46
N ILE A 156 9.14 11.11 -15.52
CA ILE A 156 8.67 9.74 -15.71
C ILE A 156 9.66 9.04 -16.67
N PRO A 157 10.23 7.89 -16.31
CA PRO A 157 11.16 7.17 -17.18
C PRO A 157 10.45 6.65 -18.44
N ILE A 158 11.15 6.64 -19.55
CA ILE A 158 10.60 6.18 -20.85
C ILE A 158 10.11 4.72 -20.79
N GLU A 159 10.63 3.95 -19.89
CA GLU A 159 10.25 2.56 -19.63
C GLU A 159 8.77 2.40 -19.23
N ILE A 160 8.11 3.48 -18.78
CA ILE A 160 6.67 3.49 -18.51
C ILE A 160 5.84 3.08 -19.73
N ASN A 161 6.32 3.39 -20.94
CA ASN A 161 5.66 3.04 -22.20
C ASN A 161 5.57 1.52 -22.45
N LYS A 162 6.28 0.70 -21.65
CA LYS A 162 6.21 -0.76 -21.71
C LYS A 162 5.02 -1.34 -20.96
N LEU A 163 4.31 -0.50 -20.20
CA LEU A 163 3.15 -0.90 -19.39
C LEU A 163 1.88 -0.86 -20.24
N CYS A 164 1.55 -1.99 -20.86
CA CYS A 164 0.43 -2.07 -21.80
C CYS A 164 -0.97 -2.02 -21.16
N LYS A 165 -1.06 -2.12 -19.81
CA LYS A 165 -2.34 -2.14 -19.06
C LYS A 165 -2.58 -0.86 -18.27
N LEU A 166 -1.63 0.08 -18.27
CA LEU A 166 -1.70 1.33 -17.51
C LEU A 166 -2.63 2.36 -18.19
#